data_229c794f0c4a4641938f72d94a1f542f
#
_entry.id   229c794f0c4a4641938f72d94a1f542f
#
_cell.length_a   1.000
_cell.length_b   1.000
_cell.length_c   1.000
_cell.angle_alpha   90.00
_cell.angle_beta   90.00
_cell.angle_gamma   90.00
#
_symmetry.space_group_name_H-M   'P 1'
#
loop_
_entity.id
_entity.type
_entity.pdbx_description
1 polymer ?
#
loop_
_entity_poly.entity_id
_entity_poly.type
_entity_poly.pdbx_seq_one_letter_code
_entity_poly.pdbx_strand_id
1 'polypeptide(L)'
;IEYSSCQSYALDKSSKKISLALKDAPHYSEYEKKFKKGYEELLAGNCYQFNLTGEFTYSFSDELLPEDFISALWSDPKKRGAYGSATYSEFLDTLFLSNSPECLFRYEEQTLTTMPIKGTLKRESDEPREIKKLWRELVTDKKSEAELFMIADLLRNDLCRIDRPKAVVKKKKAKLLVPGLIHQYAEISTVLSQSVSLKSILEKIFPGGSITGAP
;
A
#
# COMPACT_ATOMS: atom_id res chain seq x y z
N ILE A 1 6.03 11.27 21.88
CA ILE A 1 6.85 10.04 21.80
C ILE A 1 8.15 10.46 21.14
N GLU A 2 9.22 10.54 21.93
CA GLU A 2 10.56 10.78 21.42
C GLU A 2 11.13 9.42 20.97
N TYR A 3 11.46 9.31 19.68
CA TYR A 3 12.23 8.18 19.16
C TYR A 3 13.71 8.46 19.41
N SER A 4 14.27 7.84 20.43
CA SER A 4 15.65 8.12 20.86
C SER A 4 16.73 7.36 20.10
N SER A 5 16.40 6.31 19.32
CA SER A 5 17.37 5.61 18.46
C SER A 5 16.69 4.74 17.41
N CYS A 6 17.22 4.74 16.19
CA CYS A 6 16.92 3.73 15.19
C CYS A 6 18.07 2.71 15.21
N GLN A 7 17.81 1.50 15.69
CA GLN A 7 18.77 0.40 15.60
C GLN A 7 18.47 -0.42 14.35
N SER A 8 19.49 -0.72 13.55
CA SER A 8 19.36 -1.68 12.48
C SER A 8 19.47 -3.09 13.04
N TYR A 9 18.42 -3.89 12.89
CA TYR A 9 18.44 -5.31 13.21
C TYR A 9 18.71 -6.13 11.93
N ALA A 10 19.72 -7.00 11.97
CA ALA A 10 19.81 -8.07 10.98
C ALA A 10 18.76 -9.12 11.34
N LEU A 11 17.84 -9.39 10.42
CA LEU A 11 16.95 -10.54 10.57
C LEU A 11 17.80 -11.81 10.34
N ASP A 12 18.01 -12.58 11.41
CA ASP A 12 18.55 -13.92 11.25
C ASP A 12 17.61 -14.73 10.36
N LYS A 13 18.20 -15.55 9.49
CA LYS A 13 17.42 -16.48 8.67
C LYS A 13 16.81 -17.53 9.60
N SER A 14 15.71 -17.19 10.24
CA SER A 14 14.94 -18.17 11.01
C SER A 14 14.52 -19.28 10.06
N SER A 15 14.88 -20.50 10.40
CA SER A 15 14.49 -21.70 9.67
C SER A 15 13.14 -22.24 10.14
N LYS A 16 12.47 -21.60 11.09
CA LYS A 16 11.16 -22.03 11.58
C LYS A 16 10.12 -21.91 10.47
N LYS A 17 9.54 -23.05 10.12
CA LYS A 17 8.43 -23.12 9.19
C LYS A 17 7.13 -22.91 9.97
N ILE A 18 6.45 -21.81 9.70
CA ILE A 18 5.16 -21.51 10.32
C ILE A 18 4.07 -22.28 9.57
N SER A 19 3.36 -23.15 10.28
CA SER A 19 2.18 -23.83 9.75
C SER A 19 0.92 -23.14 10.26
N LEU A 20 0.06 -22.72 9.33
CA LEU A 20 -1.19 -22.04 9.61
C LEU A 20 -2.38 -22.96 9.31
N ALA A 21 -3.34 -23.03 10.22
CA ALA A 21 -4.62 -23.68 9.98
C ALA A 21 -5.72 -22.63 9.90
N LEU A 22 -6.47 -22.63 8.81
CA LEU A 22 -7.60 -21.70 8.63
C LEU A 22 -8.67 -22.02 9.67
N LYS A 23 -9.05 -21.01 10.46
CA LYS A 23 -10.12 -21.09 11.45
C LYS A 23 -11.42 -20.50 10.95
N ASP A 24 -11.32 -19.35 10.28
CA ASP A 24 -12.49 -18.65 9.77
C ASP A 24 -12.17 -17.91 8.48
N ALA A 25 -13.16 -17.82 7.61
CA ALA A 25 -13.07 -17.11 6.35
C ALA A 25 -14.44 -16.52 5.98
N PRO A 26 -14.50 -15.45 5.20
CA PRO A 26 -15.77 -14.93 4.71
C PRO A 26 -16.54 -15.99 3.93
N HIS A 27 -17.80 -16.20 4.28
CA HIS A 27 -18.65 -17.12 3.53
C HIS A 27 -18.90 -16.57 2.14
N TYR A 28 -18.79 -17.42 1.10
CA TYR A 28 -18.96 -16.97 -0.27
C TYR A 28 -20.31 -16.24 -0.51
N SER A 29 -21.40 -16.73 0.09
CA SER A 29 -22.71 -16.09 -0.02
C SER A 29 -22.78 -14.67 0.57
N GLU A 30 -22.01 -14.40 1.64
CA GLU A 30 -21.90 -13.06 2.23
C GLU A 30 -21.05 -12.15 1.34
N TYR A 31 -19.96 -12.68 0.79
CA TYR A 31 -19.14 -11.96 -0.18
C TYR A 31 -19.98 -11.60 -1.41
N GLU A 32 -20.71 -12.56 -1.98
CA GLU A 32 -21.57 -12.34 -3.15
C GLU A 32 -22.65 -11.28 -2.90
N LYS A 33 -23.27 -11.31 -1.73
CA LYS A 33 -24.27 -10.30 -1.33
C LYS A 33 -23.67 -8.90 -1.24
N LYS A 34 -22.50 -8.77 -0.60
CA LYS A 34 -21.77 -7.51 -0.49
C LYS A 34 -21.31 -7.01 -1.86
N PHE A 35 -20.81 -7.93 -2.70
CA PHE A 35 -20.39 -7.62 -4.07
C PHE A 35 -21.56 -7.08 -4.91
N LYS A 36 -22.70 -7.77 -4.93
CA LYS A 36 -23.90 -7.32 -5.67
C LYS A 36 -24.33 -5.93 -5.25
N LYS A 37 -24.38 -5.66 -3.94
CA LYS A 37 -24.73 -4.34 -3.42
C LYS A 37 -23.74 -3.27 -3.88
N GLY A 38 -22.43 -3.52 -3.76
CA GLY A 38 -21.42 -2.58 -4.23
C GLY A 38 -21.45 -2.36 -5.74
N TYR A 39 -21.76 -3.41 -6.51
CA TYR A 39 -21.89 -3.31 -7.96
C TYR A 39 -23.12 -2.46 -8.37
N GLU A 40 -24.22 -2.54 -7.65
CA GLU A 40 -25.39 -1.67 -7.83
C GLU A 40 -25.05 -0.20 -7.61
N GLU A 41 -24.23 0.11 -6.58
CA GLU A 41 -23.75 1.48 -6.31
C GLU A 41 -22.84 2.01 -7.44
N LEU A 42 -22.00 1.13 -8.03
CA LEU A 42 -21.20 1.48 -9.21
C LEU A 42 -22.10 1.79 -10.42
N LEU A 43 -23.11 0.96 -10.68
CA LEU A 43 -24.04 1.19 -11.79
C LEU A 43 -24.90 2.44 -11.60
N ALA A 44 -25.24 2.77 -10.37
CA ALA A 44 -25.96 3.99 -10.02
C ALA A 44 -25.08 5.26 -10.11
N GLY A 45 -23.77 5.11 -10.29
CA GLY A 45 -22.83 6.23 -10.35
C GLY A 45 -22.51 6.86 -8.99
N ASN A 46 -22.84 6.17 -7.89
CA ASN A 46 -22.58 6.63 -6.54
C ASN A 46 -21.10 6.49 -6.14
N CYS A 47 -20.35 5.63 -6.82
CA CYS A 47 -18.91 5.51 -6.71
C CYS A 47 -18.28 5.04 -8.03
N TYR A 48 -17.01 5.34 -8.24
CA TYR A 48 -16.24 4.85 -9.40
C TYR A 48 -15.47 3.56 -9.11
N GLN A 49 -15.08 3.40 -7.87
CA GLN A 49 -14.31 2.25 -7.41
C GLN A 49 -14.60 1.99 -5.93
N PHE A 50 -14.74 0.73 -5.56
CA PHE A 50 -14.70 0.30 -4.17
C PHE A 50 -13.87 -0.97 -4.03
N ASN A 51 -13.28 -1.18 -2.87
CA ASN A 51 -12.52 -2.37 -2.54
C ASN A 51 -13.32 -3.21 -1.54
N LEU A 52 -13.72 -4.40 -1.96
CA LEU A 52 -14.40 -5.35 -1.09
C LEU A 52 -13.35 -6.20 -0.38
N THR A 53 -13.35 -6.14 0.95
CA THR A 53 -12.39 -6.85 1.80
C THR A 53 -13.08 -7.86 2.68
N GLY A 54 -12.32 -8.85 3.15
CA GLY A 54 -12.76 -9.84 4.10
C GLY A 54 -11.62 -10.26 5.01
N GLU A 55 -11.95 -10.71 6.21
CA GLU A 55 -10.99 -11.19 7.20
C GLU A 55 -10.88 -12.71 7.10
N PHE A 56 -9.64 -13.21 7.16
CA PHE A 56 -9.33 -14.63 7.28
C PHE A 56 -8.60 -14.83 8.58
N THR A 57 -9.13 -15.69 9.44
CA THR A 57 -8.52 -16.02 10.73
C THR A 57 -7.80 -17.35 10.66
N TYR A 58 -6.55 -17.37 11.07
CA TYR A 58 -5.73 -18.57 11.14
C TYR A 58 -5.28 -18.83 12.57
N SER A 59 -5.06 -20.09 12.89
CA SER A 59 -4.34 -20.49 14.10
C SER A 59 -3.00 -21.10 13.75
N PHE A 60 -2.09 -21.10 14.68
CA PHE A 60 -0.83 -21.81 14.66
C PHE A 60 -0.67 -22.58 15.97
N SER A 61 0.06 -23.70 15.91
CA SER A 61 0.17 -24.65 17.03
C SER A 61 1.41 -24.45 17.88
N ASP A 62 2.38 -23.68 17.39
CA ASP A 62 3.68 -23.54 18.02
C ASP A 62 3.74 -22.21 18.82
N GLU A 63 4.54 -22.20 19.89
CA GLU A 63 4.95 -20.96 20.53
C GLU A 63 5.87 -20.21 19.57
N LEU A 64 5.32 -19.20 18.91
CA LEU A 64 6.01 -18.34 17.95
C LEU A 64 6.22 -16.97 18.56
N LEU A 65 7.44 -16.47 18.39
CA LEU A 65 7.79 -15.12 18.76
C LEU A 65 7.47 -14.15 17.61
N PRO A 66 7.28 -12.85 17.88
CA PRO A 66 7.10 -11.85 16.82
C PRO A 66 8.16 -11.90 15.74
N GLU A 67 9.43 -12.18 16.11
CA GLU A 67 10.58 -12.31 15.21
C GLU A 67 10.46 -13.49 14.24
N ASP A 68 9.82 -14.58 14.66
CA ASP A 68 9.60 -15.76 13.80
C ASP A 68 8.70 -15.38 12.61
N PHE A 69 7.63 -14.61 12.84
CA PHE A 69 6.74 -14.11 11.78
C PHE A 69 7.44 -13.11 10.86
N ILE A 70 8.20 -12.17 11.42
CA ILE A 70 8.95 -11.18 10.66
C ILE A 70 9.96 -11.89 9.75
N SER A 71 10.71 -12.86 10.31
CA SER A 71 11.68 -13.64 9.57
C SER A 71 11.04 -14.51 8.48
N ALA A 72 9.91 -15.16 8.77
CA ALA A 72 9.19 -15.97 7.79
C ALA A 72 8.69 -15.12 6.61
N LEU A 73 8.24 -13.90 6.88
CA LEU A 73 7.72 -13.01 5.83
C LEU A 73 8.85 -12.37 5.02
N TRP A 74 9.96 -11.96 5.64
CA TRP A 74 10.97 -11.09 5.02
C TRP A 74 12.39 -11.66 4.93
N SER A 75 12.61 -12.92 5.27
CA SER A 75 13.91 -13.60 5.07
C SER A 75 14.33 -13.64 3.59
N ASP A 76 13.37 -13.67 2.68
CA ASP A 76 13.61 -13.54 1.24
C ASP A 76 13.35 -12.10 0.80
N PRO A 77 14.39 -11.32 0.43
CA PRO A 77 14.22 -9.93 -0.03
C PRO A 77 13.29 -9.78 -1.24
N LYS A 78 13.12 -10.85 -2.04
CA LYS A 78 12.24 -10.85 -3.21
C LYS A 78 10.75 -10.85 -2.84
N LYS A 79 10.43 -11.20 -1.59
CA LYS A 79 9.05 -11.22 -1.07
C LYS A 79 8.70 -9.96 -0.28
N ARG A 80 9.68 -9.10 -0.02
CA ARG A 80 9.48 -7.90 0.79
C ARG A 80 8.89 -6.77 -0.05
N GLY A 81 7.75 -6.25 0.39
CA GLY A 81 7.16 -5.02 -0.16
C GLY A 81 8.06 -3.81 0.10
N ALA A 82 8.02 -2.83 -0.80
CA ALA A 82 8.85 -1.63 -0.70
C ALA A 82 8.59 -0.82 0.60
N TYR A 83 7.39 -0.94 1.15
CA TYR A 83 6.95 -0.26 2.37
C TYR A 83 6.51 -1.27 3.45
N GLY A 84 7.23 -2.40 3.52
CA GLY A 84 7.01 -3.39 4.56
C GLY A 84 7.34 -2.82 5.94
N SER A 85 6.46 -3.05 6.92
CA SER A 85 6.63 -2.61 8.31
C SER A 85 6.13 -3.65 9.29
N ALA A 86 6.75 -3.69 10.47
CA ALA A 86 6.34 -4.50 11.59
C ALA A 86 6.28 -3.64 12.85
N THR A 87 5.22 -3.78 13.63
CA THR A 87 5.08 -3.10 14.92
C THR A 87 4.53 -4.10 15.92
N TYR A 88 5.26 -4.33 17.00
CA TYR A 88 4.81 -5.14 18.12
C TYR A 88 4.42 -4.26 19.29
N SER A 89 3.25 -4.52 19.85
CA SER A 89 2.77 -3.87 21.06
C SER A 89 2.74 -4.90 22.20
N GLU A 90 3.66 -4.78 23.15
CA GLU A 90 3.66 -5.61 24.37
C GLU A 90 2.37 -5.46 25.16
N PHE A 91 1.81 -4.26 25.22
CA PHE A 91 0.57 -3.99 25.94
C PHE A 91 -0.63 -4.74 25.38
N LEU A 92 -0.70 -4.90 24.07
CA LEU A 92 -1.78 -5.60 23.35
C LEU A 92 -1.43 -7.05 23.04
N ASP A 93 -0.19 -7.47 23.32
CA ASP A 93 0.38 -8.72 22.84
C ASP A 93 0.05 -8.98 21.35
N THR A 94 0.27 -7.95 20.54
CA THR A 94 -0.15 -7.95 19.13
C THR A 94 0.96 -7.49 18.21
N LEU A 95 1.25 -8.28 17.19
CA LEU A 95 2.15 -7.96 16.11
C LEU A 95 1.36 -7.51 14.89
N PHE A 96 1.60 -6.29 14.43
CA PHE A 96 1.10 -5.77 13.17
C PHE A 96 2.17 -5.92 12.10
N LEU A 97 1.86 -6.65 11.05
CA LEU A 97 2.72 -6.82 9.88
C LEU A 97 2.05 -6.24 8.65
N SER A 98 2.76 -5.38 7.94
CA SER A 98 2.34 -4.85 6.65
C SER A 98 3.41 -5.15 5.61
N ASN A 99 3.02 -5.69 4.47
CA ASN A 99 3.91 -5.92 3.34
C ASN A 99 3.46 -5.10 2.13
N SER A 100 3.23 -3.81 2.36
CA SER A 100 2.67 -2.90 1.35
C SER A 100 3.66 -2.63 0.21
N PRO A 101 3.21 -2.70 -1.05
CA PRO A 101 3.97 -2.22 -2.20
C PRO A 101 3.84 -0.71 -2.42
N GLU A 102 2.85 -0.07 -1.81
CA GLU A 102 2.45 1.31 -2.09
C GLU A 102 2.73 2.24 -0.91
N CYS A 103 3.20 3.45 -1.21
CA CYS A 103 3.48 4.50 -0.23
C CYS A 103 2.24 5.38 -0.04
N LEU A 104 1.59 5.27 1.12
CA LEU A 104 0.50 6.19 1.46
C LEU A 104 1.01 7.63 1.52
N PHE A 105 2.08 7.85 2.29
CA PHE A 105 2.82 9.12 2.28
C PHE A 105 4.23 8.96 2.86
N ARG A 106 5.08 9.91 2.49
CA ARG A 106 6.40 10.14 3.09
C ARG A 106 6.47 11.62 3.48
N TYR A 107 6.91 11.89 4.69
CA TYR A 107 7.07 13.25 5.21
C TYR A 107 8.52 13.47 5.64
N GLU A 108 9.21 14.32 4.92
CA GLU A 108 10.62 14.64 5.12
C GLU A 108 10.81 16.14 4.87
N GLU A 109 11.51 16.82 5.76
CA GLU A 109 11.87 18.26 5.61
C GLU A 109 10.68 19.13 5.19
N GLN A 110 9.54 18.99 5.88
CA GLN A 110 8.27 19.68 5.59
C GLN A 110 7.63 19.30 4.24
N THR A 111 8.25 18.41 3.47
CA THR A 111 7.68 17.94 2.20
C THR A 111 6.89 16.65 2.45
N LEU A 112 5.62 16.72 2.14
CA LEU A 112 4.72 15.56 2.14
C LEU A 112 4.57 15.05 0.71
N THR A 113 4.87 13.76 0.49
CA THR A 113 4.82 13.11 -0.82
C THR A 113 3.95 11.87 -0.74
N THR A 114 3.09 11.66 -1.73
CA THR A 114 2.31 10.43 -1.93
C THR A 114 2.62 9.82 -3.29
N MET A 115 2.57 8.48 -3.38
CA MET A 115 2.98 7.75 -4.58
C MET A 115 1.98 6.64 -4.91
N PRO A 116 0.78 6.97 -5.42
CA PRO A 116 -0.19 5.97 -5.83
C PRO A 116 0.31 5.12 -6.99
N ILE A 117 0.00 3.83 -6.92
CA ILE A 117 0.33 2.84 -7.95
C ILE A 117 -0.94 2.37 -8.63
N LYS A 118 -0.98 2.44 -9.95
CA LYS A 118 -2.00 1.79 -10.79
C LYS A 118 -1.37 1.25 -12.06
N GLY A 119 -1.74 0.02 -12.39
CA GLY A 119 -1.12 -0.71 -13.50
C GLY A 119 0.13 -1.48 -13.04
N THR A 120 0.08 -2.79 -13.28
CA THR A 120 1.12 -3.74 -12.86
C THR A 120 1.26 -4.82 -13.91
N LEU A 121 2.48 -5.12 -14.31
CA LEU A 121 2.78 -6.28 -15.14
C LEU A 121 3.82 -7.17 -14.46
N LYS A 122 3.71 -8.48 -14.69
CA LYS A 122 4.70 -9.46 -14.26
C LYS A 122 5.97 -9.27 -15.07
N ARG A 123 7.12 -9.33 -14.40
CA ARG A 123 8.44 -9.22 -14.99
C ARG A 123 9.21 -10.51 -14.70
N GLU A 124 9.62 -11.21 -15.76
CA GLU A 124 10.27 -12.52 -15.63
C GLU A 124 11.80 -12.40 -15.62
N SER A 125 12.33 -11.31 -16.20
CA SER A 125 13.77 -11.04 -16.15
C SER A 125 14.08 -9.55 -15.89
N ASP A 126 15.34 -9.26 -15.59
CA ASP A 126 15.87 -7.91 -15.42
C ASP A 126 16.51 -7.36 -16.70
N GLU A 127 16.29 -8.05 -17.83
CA GLU A 127 16.81 -7.65 -19.12
C GLU A 127 16.24 -6.28 -19.56
N PRO A 128 17.11 -5.30 -19.94
CA PRO A 128 16.67 -3.95 -20.31
C PRO A 128 15.65 -3.94 -21.47
N ARG A 129 15.74 -4.89 -22.39
CA ARG A 129 14.80 -5.03 -23.51
C ARG A 129 13.41 -5.42 -23.06
N GLU A 130 13.31 -6.37 -22.12
CA GLU A 130 12.04 -6.80 -21.53
C GLU A 130 11.42 -5.66 -20.71
N ILE A 131 12.17 -5.04 -19.83
CA ILE A 131 11.72 -3.88 -19.05
C ILE A 131 11.19 -2.78 -19.96
N LYS A 132 11.88 -2.47 -21.07
CA LYS A 132 11.45 -1.45 -22.03
C LYS A 132 10.15 -1.84 -22.74
N LYS A 133 9.98 -3.12 -23.07
CA LYS A 133 8.75 -3.65 -23.69
C LYS A 133 7.58 -3.52 -22.72
N LEU A 134 7.70 -4.06 -21.52
CA LEU A 134 6.66 -4.03 -20.48
C LEU A 134 6.29 -2.57 -20.11
N TRP A 135 7.29 -1.69 -20.02
CA TRP A 135 7.03 -0.28 -19.74
C TRP A 135 6.21 0.40 -20.84
N ARG A 136 6.51 0.12 -22.13
CA ARG A 136 5.70 0.65 -23.24
C ARG A 136 4.26 0.14 -23.17
N GLU A 137 4.06 -1.14 -22.91
CA GLU A 137 2.73 -1.73 -22.74
C GLU A 137 1.98 -1.03 -21.61
N LEU A 138 2.61 -0.89 -20.46
CA LEU A 138 2.00 -0.30 -19.28
C LEU A 138 1.60 1.17 -19.45
N VAL A 139 2.47 2.00 -20.07
CA VAL A 139 2.16 3.44 -20.25
C VAL A 139 1.13 3.72 -21.34
N THR A 140 0.88 2.76 -22.23
CA THR A 140 -0.12 2.89 -23.29
C THR A 140 -1.46 2.29 -22.92
N ASP A 141 -1.54 1.57 -21.79
CA ASP A 141 -2.80 1.02 -21.28
C ASP A 141 -3.72 2.14 -20.77
N LYS A 142 -4.79 2.38 -21.53
CA LYS A 142 -5.75 3.47 -21.25
C LYS A 142 -6.49 3.32 -19.94
N LYS A 143 -6.75 2.07 -19.53
CA LYS A 143 -7.43 1.78 -18.25
C LYS A 143 -6.55 2.15 -17.08
N SER A 144 -5.34 1.62 -17.03
CA SER A 144 -4.36 1.92 -15.96
C SER A 144 -4.02 3.40 -15.89
N GLU A 145 -3.96 4.08 -17.05
CA GLU A 145 -3.76 5.52 -17.10
C GLU A 145 -4.90 6.31 -16.45
N ALA A 146 -6.14 5.99 -16.81
CA ALA A 146 -7.32 6.66 -16.26
C ALA A 146 -7.44 6.44 -14.74
N GLU A 147 -7.23 5.20 -14.29
CA GLU A 147 -7.23 4.86 -12.87
C GLU A 147 -6.13 5.60 -12.10
N LEU A 148 -4.91 5.67 -12.64
CA LEU A 148 -3.80 6.37 -12.00
C LEU A 148 -4.08 7.86 -11.87
N PHE A 149 -4.60 8.49 -12.91
CA PHE A 149 -4.88 9.93 -12.89
C PHE A 149 -6.04 10.29 -11.96
N MET A 150 -7.06 9.45 -11.90
CA MET A 150 -8.18 9.61 -10.96
C MET A 150 -7.68 9.57 -9.51
N ILE A 151 -6.90 8.57 -9.13
CA ILE A 151 -6.36 8.46 -7.77
C ILE A 151 -5.32 9.56 -7.48
N ALA A 152 -4.51 9.94 -8.46
CA ALA A 152 -3.56 11.04 -8.30
C ALA A 152 -4.27 12.37 -8.04
N ASP A 153 -5.39 12.64 -8.71
CA ASP A 153 -6.19 13.85 -8.49
C ASP A 153 -6.87 13.84 -7.11
N LEU A 154 -7.43 12.69 -6.70
CA LEU A 154 -8.00 12.51 -5.38
C LEU A 154 -6.95 12.82 -4.28
N LEU A 155 -5.79 12.19 -4.34
CA LEU A 155 -4.71 12.41 -3.37
C LEU A 155 -4.17 13.83 -3.41
N ARG A 156 -4.08 14.44 -4.59
CA ARG A 156 -3.72 15.87 -4.70
C ARG A 156 -4.71 16.74 -3.94
N ASN A 157 -6.00 16.49 -4.06
CA ASN A 157 -7.04 17.20 -3.34
C ASN A 157 -6.93 16.99 -1.83
N ASP A 158 -6.65 15.76 -1.38
CA ASP A 158 -6.44 15.45 0.04
C ASP A 158 -5.24 16.21 0.61
N LEU A 159 -4.13 16.24 -0.10
CA LEU A 159 -2.96 17.04 0.29
C LEU A 159 -3.29 18.54 0.42
N CYS A 160 -4.12 19.08 -0.47
CA CYS A 160 -4.53 20.48 -0.42
C CYS A 160 -5.44 20.83 0.78
N ARG A 161 -6.03 19.82 1.44
CA ARG A 161 -6.90 20.00 2.61
C ARG A 161 -6.14 20.09 3.93
N ILE A 162 -4.85 19.74 3.96
CA ILE A 162 -4.07 19.66 5.20
C ILE A 162 -3.78 21.07 5.74
N ASP A 163 -3.23 21.94 4.91
CA ASP A 163 -2.77 23.28 5.29
C ASP A 163 -3.01 24.30 4.15
N ARG A 164 -3.98 24.04 3.28
CA ARG A 164 -4.22 24.78 2.05
C ARG A 164 -2.97 24.98 1.16
N PRO A 165 -1.99 24.08 1.17
CA PRO A 165 -0.82 24.20 0.34
C PRO A 165 -1.17 23.92 -1.12
N LYS A 166 -0.29 24.32 -2.02
CA LYS A 166 -0.39 23.94 -3.41
C LYS A 166 0.26 22.58 -3.63
N ALA A 167 -0.53 21.52 -3.73
CA ALA A 167 -0.02 20.21 -4.12
C ALA A 167 0.29 20.14 -5.62
N VAL A 168 1.45 19.59 -5.96
CA VAL A 168 1.99 19.54 -7.32
C VAL A 168 2.23 18.08 -7.72
N VAL A 169 1.79 17.71 -8.92
CA VAL A 169 2.13 16.42 -9.52
C VAL A 169 3.56 16.52 -10.08
N LYS A 170 4.51 15.93 -9.39
CA LYS A 170 5.94 15.88 -9.77
C LYS A 170 6.17 14.92 -10.92
N LYS A 171 5.51 13.75 -10.87
CA LYS A 171 5.55 12.75 -11.92
C LYS A 171 4.14 12.27 -12.22
N LYS A 172 3.70 12.39 -13.46
CA LYS A 172 2.39 11.89 -13.91
C LYS A 172 2.38 10.38 -14.08
N LYS A 173 3.45 9.87 -14.67
CA LYS A 173 3.71 8.44 -14.89
C LYS A 173 5.20 8.19 -14.67
N ALA A 174 5.52 7.29 -13.78
CA ALA A 174 6.88 6.86 -13.56
C ALA A 174 6.92 5.34 -13.34
N LYS A 175 8.05 4.76 -13.66
CA LYS A 175 8.30 3.33 -13.58
C LYS A 175 8.85 2.99 -12.20
N LEU A 176 8.23 2.00 -11.54
CA LEU A 176 8.74 1.40 -10.32
C LEU A 176 9.03 -0.08 -10.59
N LEU A 177 10.28 -0.48 -10.43
CA LEU A 177 10.70 -1.87 -10.53
C LEU A 177 10.80 -2.45 -9.11
N VAL A 178 10.08 -3.54 -8.91
CA VAL A 178 10.19 -4.35 -7.69
C VAL A 178 10.47 -5.80 -8.10
N PRO A 179 10.91 -6.68 -7.20
CA PRO A 179 11.17 -8.08 -7.56
C PRO A 179 9.98 -8.73 -8.25
N GLY A 180 10.18 -9.20 -9.48
CA GLY A 180 9.17 -9.89 -10.29
C GLY A 180 8.05 -9.03 -10.87
N LEU A 181 8.02 -7.71 -10.62
CA LEU A 181 6.96 -6.83 -11.10
C LEU A 181 7.50 -5.50 -11.64
N ILE A 182 6.73 -4.90 -12.54
CA ILE A 182 6.86 -3.51 -12.96
C ILE A 182 5.55 -2.80 -12.70
N HIS A 183 5.62 -1.66 -12.02
CA HIS A 183 4.47 -0.81 -11.73
C HIS A 183 4.58 0.54 -12.43
N GLN A 184 3.41 1.14 -12.64
CA GLN A 184 3.26 2.54 -12.97
C GLN A 184 2.79 3.30 -11.73
N TYR A 185 3.42 4.44 -11.43
CA TYR A 185 3.04 5.30 -10.31
C TYR A 185 3.02 6.78 -10.69
N ALA A 186 2.27 7.56 -9.95
CA ALA A 186 2.37 9.02 -9.95
C ALA A 186 3.07 9.49 -8.67
N GLU A 187 3.64 10.70 -8.69
CA GLU A 187 4.25 11.31 -7.53
C GLU A 187 3.65 12.70 -7.33
N ILE A 188 3.01 12.89 -6.19
CA ILE A 188 2.37 14.15 -5.81
C ILE A 188 3.03 14.64 -4.52
N SER A 189 3.41 15.90 -4.46
CA SER A 189 4.03 16.46 -3.28
C SER A 189 3.51 17.86 -2.96
N THR A 190 3.64 18.21 -1.69
CA THR A 190 3.35 19.54 -1.17
C THR A 190 4.33 19.88 -0.06
N VAL A 191 4.57 21.17 0.15
CA VAL A 191 5.34 21.67 1.29
C VAL A 191 4.36 22.18 2.34
N LEU A 192 4.46 21.68 3.56
CA LEU A 192 3.61 22.05 4.68
C LEU A 192 4.30 23.10 5.55
N SER A 193 3.52 23.90 6.28
CA SER A 193 4.05 24.79 7.31
C SER A 193 4.58 23.99 8.51
N GLN A 194 5.50 24.57 9.26
CA GLN A 194 6.09 23.92 10.46
C GLN A 194 5.06 23.62 11.56
N SER A 195 3.91 24.27 11.52
CA SER A 195 2.84 24.12 12.51
C SER A 195 1.96 22.89 12.30
N VAL A 196 2.09 22.19 11.15
CA VAL A 196 1.25 21.02 10.83
C VAL A 196 1.71 19.80 11.60
N SER A 197 0.80 19.25 12.41
CA SER A 197 1.06 18.03 13.17
C SER A 197 0.85 16.77 12.33
N LEU A 198 1.52 15.67 12.71
CA LEU A 198 1.28 14.35 12.11
C LEU A 198 -0.19 13.92 12.22
N LYS A 199 -0.85 14.27 13.34
CA LYS A 199 -2.28 14.01 13.54
C LYS A 199 -3.11 14.68 12.44
N SER A 200 -2.86 15.98 12.17
CA SER A 200 -3.57 16.70 11.10
C SER A 200 -3.34 16.09 9.72
N ILE A 201 -2.13 15.60 9.44
CA ILE A 201 -1.83 14.89 8.20
C ILE A 201 -2.68 13.63 8.10
N LEU A 202 -2.64 12.78 9.13
CA LEU A 202 -3.38 11.51 9.14
C LEU A 202 -4.89 11.71 9.01
N GLU A 203 -5.48 12.67 9.72
CA GLU A 203 -6.92 12.96 9.65
C GLU A 203 -7.41 13.38 8.25
N LYS A 204 -6.51 13.84 7.38
CA LYS A 204 -6.86 14.32 6.04
C LYS A 204 -6.58 13.30 4.93
N ILE A 205 -5.58 12.44 5.12
CA ILE A 205 -5.17 11.50 4.09
C ILE A 205 -5.54 10.05 4.39
N PHE A 206 -5.96 9.74 5.61
CA PHE A 206 -6.35 8.39 6.01
C PHE A 206 -7.87 8.28 6.20
N PRO A 207 -8.50 7.20 5.74
CA PRO A 207 -7.92 6.13 4.91
C PRO A 207 -7.67 6.59 3.47
N GLY A 208 -6.56 6.12 2.87
CA GLY A 208 -6.21 6.49 1.50
C GLY A 208 -7.21 5.98 0.46
N GLY A 209 -7.60 6.83 -0.50
CA GLY A 209 -8.55 6.48 -1.56
C GLY A 209 -8.12 5.31 -2.44
N SER A 210 -6.80 5.07 -2.56
CA SER A 210 -6.26 3.88 -3.24
C SER A 210 -6.71 2.56 -2.59
N ILE A 211 -7.03 2.59 -1.28
CA ILE A 211 -7.44 1.42 -0.50
C ILE A 211 -8.96 1.35 -0.36
N THR A 212 -9.63 2.48 -0.11
CA THR A 212 -11.08 2.49 0.13
C THR A 212 -11.90 2.52 -1.15
N GLY A 213 -11.38 3.11 -2.19
CA GLY A 213 -12.06 3.42 -3.43
C GLY A 213 -12.20 4.93 -3.65
N ALA A 214 -12.94 5.29 -4.69
CA ALA A 214 -13.19 6.68 -5.06
C ALA A 214 -14.68 6.91 -5.27
N PRO A 215 -15.20 8.07 -4.80
CA PRO A 215 -16.58 8.47 -5.04
C PRO A 215 -16.84 8.80 -6.51
#